data_84bc0b001fe4d1386afe0ba53d6b324e
#
_entry.id   84bc0b001fe4d1386afe0ba53d6b324e
#
_cell.length_a   1.000
_cell.length_b   1.000
_cell.length_c   1.000
_cell.angle_alpha   90.00
_cell.angle_beta   90.00
_cell.angle_gamma   90.00
#
_symmetry.space_group_name_H-M   'P 1'
#
loop_
_entity.id
_entity.type
_entity.pdbx_description
1 polymer ?
#
loop_
_entity_poly.entity_id
_entity_poly.type
_entity_poly.pdbx_seq_one_letter_code
_entity_poly.pdbx_strand_id
1 'polypeptide(L)'
;MDASAIAAQLRQKIIEGEYPHGSKLPTVRDLAAEHGVSQQTASAAYAALGALGLVRTDARSGTRVTASRQTDAHLGTFTPPDLSIAQAWKPTAQGTATEETTLVRQLDAPAQMTAWGITEGATVVERTRIRSVDGVPVQHKMTVMPYGIAAKVPDGYEGTPPMLTPAGEASPKAPAGIRVADWLGWDIARTESAITAEPMDEAICAALGIPAGAPGFRIVGITRNSEGETVFVTITSAQLHHRVTLDIIG
;
A
#
# COMPACT_ATOMS: atom_id res chain seq x y z
N MET A 1 -27.74 -22.67 2.31
CA MET A 1 -26.81 -21.54 2.29
C MET A 1 -26.38 -21.31 0.84
N ASP A 2 -26.20 -20.06 0.39
CA ASP A 2 -25.74 -19.79 -0.97
C ASP A 2 -24.21 -19.51 -1.02
N ALA A 3 -23.67 -19.40 -2.22
CA ALA A 3 -22.23 -19.17 -2.43
C ALA A 3 -21.74 -17.85 -1.80
N SER A 4 -22.56 -16.80 -1.84
CA SER A 4 -22.20 -15.49 -1.28
C SER A 4 -22.08 -15.53 0.25
N ALA A 5 -23.00 -16.24 0.91
CA ALA A 5 -22.96 -16.40 2.37
C ALA A 5 -21.73 -17.22 2.81
N ILE A 6 -21.38 -18.28 2.08
CA ILE A 6 -20.18 -19.09 2.35
C ILE A 6 -18.92 -18.23 2.13
N ALA A 7 -18.85 -17.48 1.03
CA ALA A 7 -17.74 -16.58 0.75
C ALA A 7 -17.58 -15.51 1.84
N ALA A 8 -18.68 -14.92 2.32
CA ALA A 8 -18.66 -13.94 3.40
C ALA A 8 -18.11 -14.52 4.72
N GLN A 9 -18.52 -15.72 5.09
CA GLN A 9 -18.00 -16.39 6.29
C GLN A 9 -16.51 -16.71 6.18
N LEU A 10 -16.08 -17.28 5.04
CA LEU A 10 -14.65 -17.56 4.81
C LEU A 10 -13.82 -16.27 4.76
N ARG A 11 -14.36 -15.21 4.14
CA ARG A 11 -13.70 -13.89 4.15
C ARG A 11 -13.48 -13.40 5.57
N GLN A 12 -14.49 -13.49 6.44
CA GLN A 12 -14.37 -13.07 7.83
C GLN A 12 -13.28 -13.86 8.56
N LYS A 13 -13.25 -15.18 8.43
CA LYS A 13 -12.22 -16.07 9.01
C LYS A 13 -10.80 -15.74 8.52
N ILE A 14 -10.66 -15.40 7.23
CA ILE A 14 -9.38 -14.97 6.65
C ILE A 14 -8.93 -13.63 7.26
N ILE A 15 -9.83 -12.65 7.34
CA ILE A 15 -9.53 -11.32 7.90
C ILE A 15 -9.17 -11.39 9.38
N GLU A 16 -9.84 -12.23 10.15
CA GLU A 16 -9.57 -12.48 11.56
C GLU A 16 -8.28 -13.29 11.79
N GLY A 17 -7.73 -13.88 10.73
CA GLY A 17 -6.48 -14.65 10.76
C GLY A 17 -6.66 -16.11 11.18
N GLU A 18 -7.89 -16.64 11.22
CA GLU A 18 -8.15 -18.06 11.42
C GLU A 18 -7.54 -18.89 10.28
N TYR A 19 -7.56 -18.33 9.05
CA TYR A 19 -6.79 -18.82 7.91
C TYR A 19 -5.68 -17.82 7.56
N PRO A 20 -4.45 -18.01 8.05
CA PRO A 20 -3.35 -17.09 7.79
C PRO A 20 -2.90 -17.14 6.32
N HIS A 21 -2.14 -16.12 5.89
CA HIS A 21 -1.54 -16.05 4.56
C HIS A 21 -0.77 -17.35 4.24
N GLY A 22 -0.95 -17.85 3.01
CA GLY A 22 -0.33 -19.09 2.52
C GLY A 22 -1.01 -20.37 3.01
N SER A 23 -1.93 -20.32 3.98
CA SER A 23 -2.64 -21.50 4.46
C SER A 23 -3.54 -22.09 3.39
N LYS A 24 -3.74 -23.39 3.46
CA LYS A 24 -4.65 -24.13 2.58
C LYS A 24 -6.06 -24.11 3.15
N LEU A 25 -7.03 -23.76 2.33
CA LEU A 25 -8.45 -23.85 2.67
C LEU A 25 -8.97 -25.29 2.44
N PRO A 26 -10.13 -25.66 3.04
CA PRO A 26 -10.81 -26.93 2.77
C PRO A 26 -10.94 -27.21 1.27
N THR A 27 -10.98 -28.46 0.88
CA THR A 27 -11.27 -28.77 -0.53
C THR A 27 -12.70 -28.37 -0.88
N VAL A 28 -12.99 -28.18 -2.17
CA VAL A 28 -14.38 -27.89 -2.63
C VAL A 28 -15.36 -28.94 -2.11
N ARG A 29 -14.94 -30.20 -2.07
CA ARG A 29 -15.76 -31.30 -1.57
C ARG A 29 -16.01 -31.20 -0.06
N ASP A 30 -14.98 -30.88 0.71
CA ASP A 30 -15.09 -30.77 2.18
C ASP A 30 -15.93 -29.55 2.56
N LEU A 31 -15.71 -28.40 1.87
CA LEU A 31 -16.51 -27.20 2.06
C LEU A 31 -17.99 -27.44 1.72
N ALA A 32 -18.25 -28.16 0.62
CA ALA A 32 -19.60 -28.51 0.24
C ALA A 32 -20.29 -29.39 1.29
N ALA A 33 -19.55 -30.37 1.85
CA ALA A 33 -20.06 -31.26 2.91
C ALA A 33 -20.29 -30.48 4.23
N GLU A 34 -19.36 -29.61 4.63
CA GLU A 34 -19.47 -28.78 5.84
C GLU A 34 -20.73 -27.91 5.84
N HIS A 35 -21.03 -27.30 4.67
CA HIS A 35 -22.15 -26.38 4.53
C HIS A 35 -23.45 -27.03 4.00
N GLY A 36 -23.44 -28.32 3.70
CA GLY A 36 -24.60 -29.02 3.16
C GLY A 36 -25.06 -28.49 1.80
N VAL A 37 -24.12 -28.11 0.93
CA VAL A 37 -24.38 -27.53 -0.40
C VAL A 37 -23.75 -28.35 -1.52
N SER A 38 -24.06 -28.01 -2.78
CA SER A 38 -23.42 -28.63 -3.93
C SER A 38 -21.95 -28.20 -4.05
N GLN A 39 -21.12 -29.05 -4.67
CA GLN A 39 -19.72 -28.67 -4.99
C GLN A 39 -19.66 -27.46 -5.92
N GLN A 40 -20.65 -27.25 -6.79
CA GLN A 40 -20.73 -26.06 -7.62
C GLN A 40 -20.91 -24.79 -6.79
N THR A 41 -21.75 -24.83 -5.74
CA THR A 41 -21.95 -23.72 -4.80
C THR A 41 -20.68 -23.42 -4.03
N ALA A 42 -19.98 -24.44 -3.53
CA ALA A 42 -18.69 -24.27 -2.84
C ALA A 42 -17.60 -23.72 -3.78
N SER A 43 -17.54 -24.19 -5.03
CA SER A 43 -16.63 -23.67 -6.05
C SER A 43 -16.91 -22.20 -6.38
N ALA A 44 -18.19 -21.81 -6.48
CA ALA A 44 -18.58 -20.42 -6.69
C ALA A 44 -18.19 -19.50 -5.52
N ALA A 45 -18.23 -20.01 -4.28
CA ALA A 45 -17.74 -19.26 -3.11
C ALA A 45 -16.24 -19.00 -3.20
N TYR A 46 -15.42 -19.97 -3.59
CA TYR A 46 -13.98 -19.77 -3.82
C TYR A 46 -13.71 -18.83 -5.00
N ALA A 47 -14.47 -18.93 -6.09
CA ALA A 47 -14.35 -18.00 -7.21
C ALA A 47 -14.62 -16.54 -6.77
N ALA A 48 -15.63 -16.32 -5.93
CA ALA A 48 -15.94 -15.00 -5.36
C ALA A 48 -14.79 -14.46 -4.50
N LEU A 49 -14.19 -15.31 -3.65
CA LEU A 49 -13.00 -14.92 -2.87
C LEU A 49 -11.79 -14.66 -3.76
N GLY A 50 -11.61 -15.43 -4.83
CA GLY A 50 -10.56 -15.24 -5.83
C GLY A 50 -10.71 -13.92 -6.57
N ALA A 51 -11.94 -13.53 -6.94
CA ALA A 51 -12.25 -12.25 -7.57
C ALA A 51 -11.92 -11.04 -6.66
N LEU A 52 -11.91 -11.24 -5.35
CA LEU A 52 -11.48 -10.24 -4.36
C LEU A 52 -9.97 -10.29 -4.08
N GLY A 53 -9.22 -11.20 -4.71
CA GLY A 53 -7.79 -11.38 -4.48
C GLY A 53 -7.45 -12.00 -3.12
N LEU A 54 -8.42 -12.52 -2.38
CA LEU A 54 -8.21 -13.09 -1.03
C LEU A 54 -7.64 -14.49 -1.05
N VAL A 55 -7.89 -15.23 -2.12
CA VAL A 55 -7.42 -16.60 -2.31
C VAL A 55 -6.96 -16.81 -3.75
N ARG A 56 -6.12 -17.83 -3.96
CA ARG A 56 -5.76 -18.37 -5.27
C ARG A 56 -6.03 -19.85 -5.29
N THR A 57 -6.75 -20.30 -6.32
CA THR A 57 -7.03 -21.72 -6.55
C THR A 57 -6.10 -22.25 -7.63
N ASP A 58 -5.39 -23.32 -7.32
CA ASP A 58 -4.58 -24.10 -8.26
C ASP A 58 -5.14 -25.50 -8.35
N ALA A 59 -5.23 -26.04 -9.58
CA ALA A 59 -5.86 -27.32 -9.84
C ALA A 59 -5.20 -28.50 -9.12
N ARG A 60 -3.89 -28.41 -8.84
CA ARG A 60 -3.12 -29.47 -8.19
C ARG A 60 -2.95 -29.27 -6.70
N SER A 61 -2.75 -28.03 -6.26
CA SER A 61 -2.44 -27.71 -4.86
C SER A 61 -3.66 -27.27 -4.04
N GLY A 62 -4.81 -27.00 -4.70
CA GLY A 62 -6.04 -26.56 -4.07
C GLY A 62 -6.08 -25.04 -3.86
N THR A 63 -6.98 -24.58 -2.99
CA THR A 63 -7.18 -23.15 -2.69
C THR A 63 -6.34 -22.73 -1.51
N ARG A 64 -5.56 -21.65 -1.69
CA ARG A 64 -4.71 -21.04 -0.65
C ARG A 64 -5.04 -19.58 -0.45
N VAL A 65 -4.89 -19.11 0.79
CA VAL A 65 -5.05 -17.70 1.17
C VAL A 65 -3.89 -16.88 0.63
N THR A 66 -4.22 -15.81 -0.12
CA THR A 66 -3.27 -14.79 -0.60
C THR A 66 -3.41 -13.48 0.16
N ALA A 67 -4.52 -13.27 0.86
CA ALA A 67 -4.71 -12.09 1.69
C ALA A 67 -3.76 -12.09 2.89
N SER A 68 -3.23 -10.91 3.22
CA SER A 68 -2.57 -10.65 4.50
C SER A 68 -3.59 -10.40 5.61
N ARG A 69 -3.12 -10.27 6.86
CA ARG A 69 -3.98 -9.75 7.93
C ARG A 69 -4.43 -8.33 7.60
N GLN A 70 -5.64 -7.97 8.07
CA GLN A 70 -6.14 -6.61 7.89
C GLN A 70 -5.19 -5.60 8.56
N THR A 71 -4.81 -4.57 7.82
CA THR A 71 -4.00 -3.45 8.31
C THR A 71 -4.69 -2.13 7.96
N ASP A 72 -4.20 -1.03 8.51
CA ASP A 72 -4.68 0.30 8.20
C ASP A 72 -3.75 0.97 7.17
N ALA A 73 -4.32 1.48 6.09
CA ALA A 73 -3.70 2.44 5.20
C ALA A 73 -4.02 3.84 5.74
N HIS A 74 -3.16 4.36 6.64
CA HIS A 74 -3.39 5.64 7.28
C HIS A 74 -3.07 6.79 6.32
N LEU A 75 -4.04 7.68 6.08
CA LEU A 75 -3.91 8.84 5.19
C LEU A 75 -3.17 10.01 5.82
N GLY A 76 -3.18 10.10 7.12
CA GLY A 76 -2.58 11.19 7.87
C GLY A 76 -3.45 11.62 9.04
N THR A 77 -2.91 12.51 9.85
CA THR A 77 -3.63 13.18 10.94
C THR A 77 -3.86 14.61 10.49
N PHE A 78 -5.13 15.04 10.43
CA PHE A 78 -5.47 16.43 10.18
C PHE A 78 -5.46 17.17 11.51
N THR A 79 -4.32 17.77 11.83
CA THR A 79 -4.17 18.71 12.94
C THR A 79 -3.75 20.05 12.36
N PRO A 80 -4.49 21.14 12.61
CA PRO A 80 -3.96 22.48 12.34
C PRO A 80 -2.81 22.72 13.34
N PRO A 81 -1.86 23.42 13.00
CA PRO A 81 -0.53 23.39 12.45
C PRO A 81 0.48 22.45 13.11
N ASP A 82 0.07 21.58 14.00
CA ASP A 82 0.97 20.69 14.77
C ASP A 82 1.15 19.32 14.10
N LEU A 83 1.37 19.31 12.79
CA LEU A 83 1.80 18.13 12.03
C LEU A 83 3.23 17.68 12.43
N SER A 84 3.63 17.99 13.68
CA SER A 84 5.01 17.96 14.12
C SER A 84 5.59 16.55 14.31
N ILE A 85 4.79 15.49 14.32
CA ILE A 85 5.31 14.16 14.60
C ILE A 85 5.06 13.24 13.41
N ALA A 86 6.10 13.04 12.57
CA ALA A 86 6.09 11.95 11.61
C ALA A 86 6.04 10.63 12.36
N GLN A 87 4.87 10.05 12.48
CA GLN A 87 4.76 8.68 12.96
C GLN A 87 5.30 7.74 11.88
N ALA A 88 6.30 6.94 12.26
CA ALA A 88 6.68 5.81 11.44
C ALA A 88 5.42 4.95 11.19
N TRP A 89 5.27 4.43 9.96
CA TRP A 89 4.15 3.56 9.66
C TRP A 89 4.12 2.40 10.69
N LYS A 90 3.02 2.31 11.41
CA LYS A 90 2.75 1.20 12.33
C LYS A 90 1.42 0.60 11.89
N PRO A 91 1.37 -0.70 11.58
CA PRO A 91 0.08 -1.34 11.37
C PRO A 91 -0.68 -1.36 12.69
N THR A 92 -1.98 -1.14 12.64
CA THR A 92 -2.87 -1.26 13.80
C THR A 92 -3.02 -2.72 14.23
N ALA A 93 -2.69 -3.67 13.35
CA ALA A 93 -2.66 -5.09 13.67
C ALA A 93 -1.38 -5.43 14.45
N GLN A 94 -1.49 -6.37 15.38
CA GLN A 94 -0.32 -7.00 16.01
C GLN A 94 0.55 -7.63 14.92
N GLY A 95 1.86 -7.46 15.02
CA GLY A 95 2.84 -8.02 14.08
C GLY A 95 4.05 -7.12 13.90
N THR A 96 5.09 -7.67 13.29
CA THR A 96 6.32 -6.94 12.96
C THR A 96 6.15 -6.22 11.64
N ALA A 97 6.13 -4.88 11.69
CA ALA A 97 6.04 -4.03 10.51
C ALA A 97 7.44 -3.78 9.93
N THR A 98 7.57 -3.94 8.62
CA THR A 98 8.77 -3.59 7.87
C THR A 98 8.41 -2.73 6.65
N GLU A 99 9.33 -1.87 6.25
CA GLU A 99 9.23 -1.08 5.02
C GLU A 99 10.56 -1.21 4.27
N GLU A 100 10.50 -1.68 3.04
CA GLU A 100 11.66 -1.85 2.18
C GLU A 100 11.52 -0.96 0.94
N THR A 101 12.59 -0.23 0.59
CA THR A 101 12.68 0.49 -0.69
C THR A 101 13.14 -0.47 -1.77
N THR A 102 12.29 -0.74 -2.76
CA THR A 102 12.54 -1.71 -3.83
C THR A 102 12.96 -1.05 -5.15
N LEU A 103 12.70 0.25 -5.30
CA LEU A 103 13.09 1.02 -6.48
C LEU A 103 13.42 2.46 -6.10
N VAL A 104 14.52 2.98 -6.64
CA VAL A 104 14.83 4.42 -6.71
C VAL A 104 15.37 4.69 -8.10
N ARG A 105 14.72 5.56 -8.86
CA ARG A 105 15.17 5.94 -10.21
C ARG A 105 14.86 7.39 -10.54
N GLN A 106 15.69 7.96 -11.39
CA GLN A 106 15.41 9.23 -12.07
C GLN A 106 14.79 8.96 -13.43
N LEU A 107 13.85 9.80 -13.82
CA LEU A 107 13.25 9.78 -15.14
C LEU A 107 12.73 11.17 -15.50
N ASP A 108 12.51 11.41 -16.79
CA ASP A 108 11.79 12.59 -17.24
C ASP A 108 10.29 12.37 -17.04
N ALA A 109 9.61 13.35 -16.47
CA ALA A 109 8.19 13.27 -16.15
C ALA A 109 7.36 13.10 -17.43
N PRO A 110 6.62 11.99 -17.57
CA PRO A 110 5.72 11.80 -18.70
C PRO A 110 4.50 12.75 -18.59
N ALA A 111 3.83 12.99 -19.73
CA ALA A 111 2.71 13.91 -19.83
C ALA A 111 1.60 13.70 -18.78
N GLN A 112 1.37 12.44 -18.35
CA GLN A 112 0.36 12.12 -17.33
C GLN A 112 0.63 12.76 -15.96
N MET A 113 1.89 13.09 -15.65
CA MET A 113 2.25 13.73 -14.38
C MET A 113 1.85 15.21 -14.32
N THR A 114 1.45 15.82 -15.45
CA THR A 114 0.89 17.17 -15.48
C THR A 114 -0.40 17.29 -14.68
N ALA A 115 -1.18 16.21 -14.57
CA ALA A 115 -2.36 16.15 -13.70
C ALA A 115 -2.00 16.31 -12.21
N TRP A 116 -0.75 16.08 -11.84
CA TRP A 116 -0.24 16.29 -10.48
C TRP A 116 0.47 17.64 -10.32
N GLY A 117 0.53 18.46 -11.38
CA GLY A 117 1.25 19.73 -11.38
C GLY A 117 2.77 19.57 -11.56
N ILE A 118 3.22 18.44 -12.11
CA ILE A 118 4.63 18.23 -12.48
C ILE A 118 4.74 18.48 -14.00
N THR A 119 5.63 19.38 -14.38
CA THR A 119 5.83 19.74 -15.80
C THR A 119 6.36 18.53 -16.57
N GLU A 120 5.79 18.27 -17.75
CA GLU A 120 6.29 17.23 -18.66
C GLU A 120 7.76 17.48 -19.00
N GLY A 121 8.57 16.42 -19.01
CA GLY A 121 10.00 16.47 -19.25
C GLY A 121 10.84 16.98 -18.08
N ALA A 122 10.23 17.43 -16.97
CA ALA A 122 10.97 17.75 -15.76
C ALA A 122 11.61 16.48 -15.16
N THR A 123 12.86 16.56 -14.71
CA THR A 123 13.50 15.43 -14.03
C THR A 123 12.84 15.18 -12.69
N VAL A 124 12.36 13.97 -12.49
CA VAL A 124 11.74 13.49 -11.24
C VAL A 124 12.44 12.27 -10.69
N VAL A 125 12.25 12.03 -9.40
CA VAL A 125 12.69 10.82 -8.72
C VAL A 125 11.46 10.01 -8.33
N GLU A 126 11.44 8.75 -8.75
CA GLU A 126 10.46 7.76 -8.33
C GLU A 126 11.09 6.83 -7.30
N ARG A 127 10.39 6.67 -6.18
CA ARG A 127 10.74 5.70 -5.13
C ARG A 127 9.58 4.78 -4.87
N THR A 128 9.83 3.48 -4.93
CA THR A 128 8.85 2.45 -4.57
C THR A 128 9.25 1.78 -3.27
N ARG A 129 8.28 1.60 -2.39
CA ARG A 129 8.42 0.90 -1.13
C ARG A 129 7.34 -0.16 -0.97
N ILE A 130 7.74 -1.30 -0.44
CA ILE A 130 6.83 -2.35 -0.01
C ILE A 130 6.77 -2.34 1.51
N ARG A 131 5.55 -2.26 2.03
CA ARG A 131 5.28 -2.40 3.45
C ARG A 131 4.74 -3.78 3.72
N SER A 132 5.31 -4.43 4.73
CA SER A 132 4.97 -5.80 5.09
C SER A 132 4.66 -5.92 6.58
N VAL A 133 3.81 -6.89 6.93
CA VAL A 133 3.54 -7.29 8.31
C VAL A 133 3.86 -8.78 8.41
N ASP A 134 4.73 -9.13 9.34
CA ASP A 134 5.24 -10.50 9.52
C ASP A 134 5.79 -11.11 8.21
N GLY A 135 6.46 -10.27 7.41
CA GLY A 135 7.03 -10.65 6.11
C GLY A 135 6.02 -10.75 4.96
N VAL A 136 4.73 -10.53 5.21
CA VAL A 136 3.70 -10.55 4.15
C VAL A 136 3.47 -9.12 3.63
N PRO A 137 3.64 -8.86 2.32
CA PRO A 137 3.37 -7.56 1.72
C PRO A 137 1.91 -7.13 1.93
N VAL A 138 1.69 -5.89 2.38
CA VAL A 138 0.36 -5.34 2.65
C VAL A 138 0.07 -4.08 1.85
N GLN A 139 1.12 -3.31 1.49
CA GLN A 139 0.98 -2.06 0.74
C GLN A 139 2.16 -1.88 -0.21
N HIS A 140 1.84 -1.44 -1.41
CA HIS A 140 2.78 -0.90 -2.38
C HIS A 140 2.66 0.61 -2.35
N LYS A 141 3.76 1.33 -2.09
CA LYS A 141 3.78 2.78 -2.05
C LYS A 141 4.81 3.34 -3.01
N MET A 142 4.36 4.05 -4.02
CA MET A 142 5.20 4.84 -4.92
C MET A 142 5.19 6.30 -4.47
N THR A 143 6.34 6.95 -4.50
CA THR A 143 6.48 8.39 -4.29
C THR A 143 7.22 8.96 -5.48
N VAL A 144 6.66 10.01 -6.09
CA VAL A 144 7.28 10.78 -7.17
C VAL A 144 7.52 12.20 -6.67
N MET A 145 8.70 12.74 -6.92
CA MET A 145 9.04 14.10 -6.52
C MET A 145 9.98 14.77 -7.54
N PRO A 146 9.90 16.09 -7.75
CA PRO A 146 10.88 16.82 -8.53
C PRO A 146 12.30 16.56 -8.02
N TYR A 147 13.28 16.45 -8.91
CA TYR A 147 14.66 16.14 -8.54
C TYR A 147 15.24 17.13 -7.52
N GLY A 148 14.96 18.43 -7.68
CA GLY A 148 15.43 19.46 -6.73
C GLY A 148 14.91 19.28 -5.30
N ILE A 149 13.73 18.65 -5.14
CA ILE A 149 13.19 18.28 -3.81
C ILE A 149 13.87 17.01 -3.30
N ALA A 150 14.05 16.00 -4.16
CA ALA A 150 14.68 14.73 -3.81
C ALA A 150 16.17 14.88 -3.44
N ALA A 151 16.85 15.83 -4.05
CA ALA A 151 18.27 16.09 -3.84
C ALA A 151 18.58 16.91 -2.57
N LYS A 152 17.56 17.37 -1.84
CA LYS A 152 17.78 18.10 -0.58
C LYS A 152 18.41 17.18 0.48
N VAL A 153 19.31 17.75 1.23
CA VAL A 153 20.02 17.11 2.35
C VAL A 153 19.77 17.90 3.63
N PRO A 154 19.82 17.24 4.80
CA PRO A 154 19.76 17.97 6.06
C PRO A 154 20.99 18.86 6.25
N ASP A 155 20.87 19.90 7.04
CA ASP A 155 21.97 20.78 7.37
C ASP A 155 23.16 20.00 7.95
N GLY A 156 24.36 20.25 7.39
CA GLY A 156 25.59 19.59 7.81
C GLY A 156 25.75 18.12 7.37
N TYR A 157 24.86 17.62 6.50
CA TYR A 157 24.96 16.26 5.96
C TYR A 157 25.71 16.26 4.61
N GLU A 158 26.79 15.48 4.53
CA GLU A 158 27.65 15.40 3.32
C GLU A 158 27.48 14.09 2.52
N GLY A 159 26.51 13.26 2.88
CA GLY A 159 26.28 11.96 2.22
C GLY A 159 25.33 12.03 1.01
N THR A 160 25.01 10.86 0.48
CA THR A 160 23.97 10.73 -0.57
C THR A 160 22.64 11.27 -0.03
N PRO A 161 21.95 12.15 -0.79
CA PRO A 161 20.64 12.65 -0.35
C PRO A 161 19.71 11.51 0.05
N PRO A 162 19.00 11.61 1.19
CA PRO A 162 18.19 10.51 1.71
C PRO A 162 17.15 9.96 0.72
N MET A 163 16.60 10.83 -0.14
CA MET A 163 15.63 10.43 -1.14
C MET A 163 16.26 9.79 -2.38
N LEU A 164 17.56 9.93 -2.59
CA LEU A 164 18.33 9.35 -3.70
C LEU A 164 19.10 8.08 -3.30
N THR A 165 19.03 7.67 -2.02
CA THR A 165 19.68 6.43 -1.58
C THR A 165 19.15 5.25 -2.38
N PRO A 166 20.03 4.46 -3.05
CA PRO A 166 19.63 3.32 -3.86
C PRO A 166 18.76 2.30 -3.13
N ALA A 167 17.98 1.56 -3.89
CA ALA A 167 17.21 0.44 -3.34
C ALA A 167 18.14 -0.61 -2.72
N GLY A 168 17.73 -1.18 -1.58
CA GLY A 168 18.53 -2.16 -0.84
C GLY A 168 19.58 -1.52 0.09
N GLU A 169 19.85 -0.24 -0.02
CA GLU A 169 20.76 0.47 0.89
C GLU A 169 20.00 1.14 2.06
N ALA A 170 20.69 1.28 3.18
CA ALA A 170 20.14 1.97 4.35
C ALA A 170 20.07 3.48 4.09
N SER A 171 18.87 4.00 3.89
CA SER A 171 18.65 5.44 3.77
C SER A 171 18.80 6.11 5.15
N PRO A 172 19.49 7.25 5.23
CA PRO A 172 19.49 8.07 6.43
C PRO A 172 18.05 8.39 6.86
N LYS A 173 17.83 8.39 8.18
CA LYS A 173 16.51 8.65 8.76
C LYS A 173 16.52 9.95 9.53
N ALA A 174 15.40 10.67 9.48
CA ALA A 174 15.19 11.81 10.34
C ALA A 174 15.33 11.39 11.82
N PRO A 175 15.87 12.24 12.69
CA PRO A 175 15.90 12.00 14.12
C PRO A 175 14.50 11.73 14.68
N ALA A 176 14.44 10.97 15.78
CA ALA A 176 13.16 10.64 16.41
C ALA A 176 12.38 11.91 16.77
N GLY A 177 11.10 11.96 16.39
CA GLY A 177 10.22 13.12 16.62
C GLY A 177 10.33 14.24 15.59
N ILE A 178 11.24 14.16 14.62
CA ILE A 178 11.37 15.15 13.54
C ILE A 178 10.75 14.58 12.25
N ARG A 179 9.86 15.34 11.61
CA ARG A 179 9.31 14.96 10.31
C ARG A 179 10.41 14.99 9.25
N VAL A 180 10.34 14.06 8.29
CA VAL A 180 11.27 14.03 7.14
C VAL A 180 11.25 15.36 6.38
N ALA A 181 10.08 15.98 6.24
CA ALA A 181 9.94 17.27 5.58
C ALA A 181 10.73 18.39 6.28
N ASP A 182 10.62 18.48 7.60
CA ASP A 182 11.33 19.48 8.40
C ASP A 182 12.83 19.21 8.38
N TRP A 183 13.20 17.95 8.50
CA TRP A 183 14.60 17.53 8.45
C TRP A 183 15.29 17.82 7.11
N LEU A 184 14.53 17.71 5.99
CA LEU A 184 15.03 18.01 4.64
C LEU A 184 14.75 19.45 4.19
N GLY A 185 14.18 20.30 5.05
CA GLY A 185 13.82 21.66 4.70
C GLY A 185 12.81 21.76 3.55
N TRP A 186 11.82 20.83 3.53
CA TRP A 186 10.73 20.89 2.58
C TRP A 186 9.63 21.82 3.09
N ASP A 187 9.24 22.79 2.28
CA ASP A 187 8.03 23.56 2.52
C ASP A 187 6.81 22.69 2.16
N ILE A 188 5.97 22.39 3.15
CA ILE A 188 4.72 21.62 2.96
C ILE A 188 3.59 22.46 3.53
N ALA A 189 2.68 22.89 2.65
CA ALA A 189 1.50 23.65 3.03
C ALA A 189 0.22 22.81 3.01
N ARG A 190 0.06 21.91 2.01
CA ARG A 190 -1.21 21.20 1.80
C ARG A 190 -0.98 19.83 1.15
N THR A 191 -1.80 18.86 1.55
CA THR A 191 -1.93 17.58 0.84
C THR A 191 -3.39 17.35 0.48
N GLU A 192 -3.63 17.05 -0.79
CA GLU A 192 -4.92 16.58 -1.30
C GLU A 192 -4.83 15.08 -1.54
N SER A 193 -5.80 14.33 -1.04
CA SER A 193 -5.84 12.88 -1.23
C SER A 193 -7.12 12.44 -1.92
N ALA A 194 -6.98 11.63 -2.97
CA ALA A 194 -8.07 10.95 -3.65
C ALA A 194 -7.96 9.45 -3.42
N ILE A 195 -9.09 8.80 -3.15
CA ILE A 195 -9.17 7.36 -2.92
C ILE A 195 -10.10 6.77 -3.96
N THR A 196 -9.60 5.80 -4.72
CA THR A 196 -10.41 4.99 -5.64
C THR A 196 -10.30 3.52 -5.29
N ALA A 197 -11.30 2.75 -5.68
CA ALA A 197 -11.27 1.29 -5.64
C ALA A 197 -11.30 0.80 -7.10
N GLU A 198 -10.21 0.16 -7.53
CA GLU A 198 -10.01 -0.23 -8.92
C GLU A 198 -9.18 -1.50 -9.02
N PRO A 199 -9.18 -2.22 -10.15
CA PRO A 199 -8.24 -3.31 -10.38
C PRO A 199 -6.81 -2.77 -10.30
N MET A 200 -5.96 -3.46 -9.54
CA MET A 200 -4.54 -3.07 -9.42
C MET A 200 -3.74 -3.57 -10.62
N ASP A 201 -2.73 -2.78 -11.00
CA ASP A 201 -1.78 -3.13 -12.05
C ASP A 201 -1.09 -4.47 -11.76
N GLU A 202 -0.75 -5.20 -12.82
CA GLU A 202 -0.10 -6.51 -12.71
C GLU A 202 1.21 -6.46 -11.90
N ALA A 203 2.03 -5.43 -12.12
CA ALA A 203 3.28 -5.24 -11.38
C ALA A 203 3.04 -5.04 -9.87
N ILE A 204 2.00 -4.29 -9.51
CA ILE A 204 1.61 -4.09 -8.10
C ILE A 204 1.10 -5.40 -7.50
N CYS A 205 0.24 -6.13 -8.24
CA CYS A 205 -0.24 -7.44 -7.80
C CYS A 205 0.91 -8.43 -7.57
N ALA A 206 1.88 -8.46 -8.48
CA ALA A 206 3.08 -9.30 -8.35
C ALA A 206 3.91 -8.91 -7.12
N ALA A 207 4.13 -7.62 -6.88
CA ALA A 207 4.86 -7.11 -5.72
C ALA A 207 4.15 -7.43 -4.38
N LEU A 208 2.82 -7.51 -4.38
CA LEU A 208 2.01 -7.87 -3.21
C LEU A 208 1.76 -9.39 -3.09
N GLY A 209 2.20 -10.21 -4.08
CA GLY A 209 1.99 -11.66 -4.07
C GLY A 209 0.53 -12.10 -4.26
N ILE A 210 -0.29 -11.27 -4.89
CA ILE A 210 -1.74 -11.48 -5.09
C ILE A 210 -2.07 -11.74 -6.57
N PRO A 211 -3.26 -12.28 -6.89
CA PRO A 211 -3.67 -12.50 -8.27
C PRO A 211 -3.68 -11.20 -9.10
N ALA A 212 -3.29 -11.30 -10.37
CA ALA A 212 -3.34 -10.18 -11.32
C ALA A 212 -4.76 -9.61 -11.43
N GLY A 213 -4.87 -8.29 -11.47
CA GLY A 213 -6.15 -7.58 -11.56
C GLY A 213 -7.02 -7.65 -10.30
N ALA A 214 -6.48 -8.14 -9.18
CA ALA A 214 -7.18 -8.09 -7.91
C ALA A 214 -7.58 -6.65 -7.57
N PRO A 215 -8.82 -6.41 -7.11
CA PRO A 215 -9.27 -5.07 -6.77
C PRO A 215 -8.56 -4.56 -5.52
N GLY A 216 -8.25 -3.28 -5.50
CA GLY A 216 -7.59 -2.63 -4.37
C GLY A 216 -7.95 -1.17 -4.23
N PHE A 217 -7.57 -0.58 -3.12
CA PHE A 217 -7.53 0.86 -2.97
C PHE A 217 -6.32 1.42 -3.71
N ARG A 218 -6.55 2.49 -4.44
CA ARG A 218 -5.52 3.39 -4.95
C ARG A 218 -5.71 4.75 -4.29
N ILE A 219 -4.73 5.14 -3.49
CA ILE A 219 -4.75 6.39 -2.73
C ILE A 219 -3.67 7.28 -3.32
N VAL A 220 -4.08 8.38 -3.95
CA VAL A 220 -3.17 9.37 -4.54
C VAL A 220 -3.18 10.60 -3.65
N GLY A 221 -2.03 10.93 -3.06
CA GLY A 221 -1.82 12.14 -2.27
C GLY A 221 -0.89 13.10 -3.01
N ILE A 222 -1.35 14.31 -3.31
CA ILE A 222 -0.56 15.37 -3.92
C ILE A 222 -0.23 16.40 -2.85
N THR A 223 1.05 16.53 -2.53
CA THR A 223 1.55 17.48 -1.52
C THR A 223 2.16 18.69 -2.20
N ARG A 224 1.72 19.87 -1.78
CA ARG A 224 2.12 21.17 -2.34
C ARG A 224 2.76 22.07 -1.28
N ASN A 225 3.67 22.94 -1.75
CA ASN A 225 4.27 23.99 -0.93
C ASN A 225 3.33 25.23 -0.78
N SER A 226 3.79 26.24 -0.06
CA SER A 226 3.06 27.51 0.14
C SER A 226 2.80 28.31 -1.16
N GLU A 227 3.59 28.06 -2.21
CA GLU A 227 3.44 28.66 -3.54
C GLU A 227 2.51 27.85 -4.45
N GLY A 228 2.03 26.69 -3.98
CA GLY A 228 1.14 25.80 -4.74
C GLY A 228 1.87 24.82 -5.66
N GLU A 229 3.20 24.77 -5.63
CA GLU A 229 3.99 23.85 -6.42
C GLU A 229 4.00 22.44 -5.80
N THR A 230 4.10 21.43 -6.62
CA THR A 230 4.14 20.03 -6.18
C THR A 230 5.48 19.68 -5.55
N VAL A 231 5.47 19.33 -4.28
CA VAL A 231 6.65 18.85 -3.53
C VAL A 231 6.84 17.36 -3.76
N PHE A 232 5.78 16.57 -3.59
CA PHE A 232 5.76 15.15 -3.96
C PHE A 232 4.34 14.62 -4.15
N VAL A 233 4.26 13.51 -4.85
CA VAL A 233 3.04 12.74 -5.01
C VAL A 233 3.26 11.35 -4.43
N THR A 234 2.32 10.87 -3.63
CA THR A 234 2.32 9.49 -3.14
C THR A 234 1.19 8.71 -3.78
N ILE A 235 1.47 7.49 -4.21
CA ILE A 235 0.46 6.55 -4.69
C ILE A 235 0.60 5.30 -3.84
N THR A 236 -0.43 5.03 -3.04
CA THR A 236 -0.47 3.84 -2.19
C THR A 236 -1.52 2.89 -2.72
N SER A 237 -1.13 1.64 -2.94
CA SER A 237 -2.04 0.57 -3.35
C SER A 237 -2.09 -0.51 -2.26
N ALA A 238 -3.30 -0.94 -1.92
CA ALA A 238 -3.56 -1.96 -0.91
C ALA A 238 -4.83 -2.72 -1.26
N GLN A 239 -4.93 -4.00 -0.85
CA GLN A 239 -6.13 -4.80 -1.09
C GLN A 239 -7.35 -4.24 -0.33
N LEU A 240 -8.57 -4.48 -0.86
CA LEU A 240 -9.83 -3.94 -0.30
C LEU A 240 -10.18 -4.45 1.10
N HIS A 241 -9.54 -5.49 1.60
CA HIS A 241 -9.78 -5.96 2.97
C HIS A 241 -9.04 -5.13 4.04
N HIS A 242 -8.09 -4.27 3.63
CA HIS A 242 -7.48 -3.28 4.52
C HIS A 242 -8.43 -2.12 4.77
N ARG A 243 -8.19 -1.39 5.86
CA ARG A 243 -8.95 -0.17 6.19
C ARG A 243 -8.15 1.04 5.75
N VAL A 244 -8.87 2.04 5.25
CA VAL A 244 -8.31 3.38 5.06
C VAL A 244 -8.73 4.22 6.26
N THR A 245 -7.75 4.73 7.02
CA THR A 245 -8.00 5.49 8.24
C THR A 245 -7.49 6.92 8.12
N LEU A 246 -8.19 7.83 8.77
CA LEU A 246 -7.92 9.24 8.82
C LEU A 246 -8.26 9.74 10.22
N ASP A 247 -7.31 10.36 10.91
CA ASP A 247 -7.57 11.02 12.18
C ASP A 247 -7.84 12.51 11.95
N ILE A 248 -8.98 12.98 12.46
CA ILE A 248 -9.34 14.41 12.48
C ILE A 248 -9.34 14.84 13.93
N ILE A 249 -8.43 15.75 14.27
CA ILE A 249 -8.33 16.31 15.62
C ILE A 249 -8.83 17.75 15.54
N GLY A 250 -9.90 18.05 16.27
CA GLY A 250 -10.51 19.37 16.38
C GLY A 250 -9.87 20.26 17.42
#